data_4856a0ced093bb701a7eb224194b849a
#
_entry.id   4856a0ced093bb701a7eb224194b849a
#
_cell.length_a   1.000
_cell.length_b   1.000
_cell.length_c   1.000
_cell.angle_alpha   90.00
_cell.angle_beta   90.00
_cell.angle_gamma   90.00
#
_symmetry.space_group_name_H-M   'P 1'
#
loop_
_entity.id
_entity.type
_entity.pdbx_description
1 polymer ?
#
loop_
_entity_poly.entity_id
_entity_poly.type
_entity_poly.pdbx_seq_one_letter_code
_entity_poly.pdbx_strand_id
1 'polypeptide(L)'
;MAANPNVYGVVAIGLGCEMNRMDGFIKELRARTDKPIEGLLIQEEGGTIGTVAKAKKIARRMVIEASMCRREECDISELMLGIECGGSDATSGLVSNPVMGIISDRIIAAGCQLIVFTTGRGNAIGSAVAPVMKVTANGDTARKLSDNIDLDMSAVLEEGVSLDAMADITMQQILDTLSGRLTSAEALKLGYSEAVISRACEYC
;
A
#
# COMPACT_ATOMS: atom_id res chain seq x y z
N MET A 1 -4.95 4.54 8.25
CA MET A 1 -4.70 5.20 6.94
C MET A 1 -4.20 6.62 7.08
N ALA A 2 -4.95 7.57 7.63
CA ALA A 2 -4.55 8.99 7.69
C ALA A 2 -3.12 9.24 8.22
N ALA A 3 -2.70 8.47 9.22
CA ALA A 3 -1.35 8.56 9.79
C ALA A 3 -0.26 7.83 8.98
N ASN A 4 -0.63 7.12 7.90
CA ASN A 4 0.37 6.41 7.08
C ASN A 4 1.35 7.41 6.46
N PRO A 5 2.68 7.18 6.51
CA PRO A 5 3.68 8.10 5.97
C PRO A 5 3.46 8.46 4.50
N ASN A 6 2.95 7.55 3.68
CA ASN A 6 2.69 7.79 2.25
C ASN A 6 1.45 8.66 1.96
N VAL A 7 0.66 9.00 2.98
CA VAL A 7 -0.51 9.87 2.82
C VAL A 7 -0.10 11.31 3.14
N TYR A 8 -0.19 12.20 2.17
CA TYR A 8 0.09 13.63 2.34
C TYR A 8 -1.01 14.34 3.12
N GLY A 9 -2.26 14.07 2.80
CA GLY A 9 -3.42 14.72 3.42
C GLY A 9 -4.70 13.91 3.26
N VAL A 10 -5.74 14.30 3.96
CA VAL A 10 -7.02 13.59 4.04
C VAL A 10 -8.18 14.53 3.77
N VAL A 11 -9.08 14.14 2.88
CA VAL A 11 -10.40 14.74 2.75
C VAL A 11 -11.43 13.75 3.25
N ALA A 12 -11.96 13.99 4.44
CA ALA A 12 -13.01 13.18 5.04
C ALA A 12 -14.37 13.69 4.57
N ILE A 13 -15.23 12.77 4.10
CA ILE A 13 -16.58 13.11 3.66
C ILE A 13 -17.57 12.30 4.47
N GLY A 14 -18.47 12.99 5.17
CA GLY A 14 -19.56 12.41 5.90
C GLY A 14 -20.92 12.80 5.30
N LEU A 15 -21.98 12.08 5.66
CA LEU A 15 -23.34 12.43 5.28
C LEU A 15 -23.86 13.64 6.08
N GLY A 16 -23.60 13.65 7.38
CA GLY A 16 -24.04 14.69 8.32
C GLY A 16 -24.98 14.22 9.43
N CYS A 17 -25.47 12.99 9.35
CA CYS A 17 -26.37 12.39 10.36
C CYS A 17 -25.85 11.03 10.89
N GLU A 18 -24.63 10.67 10.57
CA GLU A 18 -24.00 9.46 11.10
C GLU A 18 -23.64 9.59 12.59
N MET A 19 -23.61 8.46 13.29
CA MET A 19 -23.24 8.42 14.71
C MET A 19 -21.79 8.87 14.97
N ASN A 20 -20.90 8.62 14.04
CA ASN A 20 -19.53 9.11 14.08
C ASN A 20 -19.46 10.56 13.56
N ARG A 21 -19.64 11.51 14.46
CA ARG A 21 -19.63 12.93 14.11
C ARG A 21 -18.29 13.35 13.51
N MET A 22 -18.33 14.10 12.43
CA MET A 22 -17.15 14.57 11.69
C MET A 22 -16.15 15.31 12.57
N ASP A 23 -16.62 16.17 13.46
CA ASP A 23 -15.78 16.96 14.39
C ASP A 23 -14.95 16.05 15.31
N GLY A 24 -15.59 15.01 15.88
CA GLY A 24 -14.91 14.02 16.72
C GLY A 24 -13.88 13.21 15.94
N PHE A 25 -14.25 12.78 14.74
CA PHE A 25 -13.37 12.03 13.84
C PHE A 25 -12.12 12.85 13.44
N ILE A 26 -12.31 14.12 13.02
CA ILE A 26 -11.19 15.00 12.66
C ILE A 26 -10.31 15.29 13.87
N LYS A 27 -10.90 15.52 15.05
CA LYS A 27 -10.15 15.74 16.29
C LYS A 27 -9.26 14.54 16.61
N GLU A 28 -9.80 13.32 16.49
CA GLU A 28 -9.04 12.10 16.72
C GLU A 28 -7.91 11.90 15.69
N LEU A 29 -8.15 12.22 14.43
CA LEU A 29 -7.11 12.19 13.40
C LEU A 29 -6.00 13.19 13.68
N ARG A 30 -6.35 14.44 14.01
CA ARG A 30 -5.37 15.50 14.34
C ARG A 30 -4.54 15.19 15.59
N ALA A 31 -5.05 14.37 16.50
CA ALA A 31 -4.28 13.90 17.65
C ALA A 31 -3.20 12.86 17.25
N ARG A 32 -3.27 12.30 16.05
CA ARG A 32 -2.38 11.24 15.56
C ARG A 32 -1.44 11.69 14.44
N THR A 33 -1.71 12.85 13.81
CA THR A 33 -0.91 13.31 12.68
C THR A 33 -1.12 14.82 12.46
N ASP A 34 -0.04 15.50 12.07
CA ASP A 34 -0.03 16.95 11.72
C ASP A 34 -0.36 17.21 10.25
N LYS A 35 -0.70 16.15 9.50
CA LYS A 35 -1.01 16.24 8.06
C LYS A 35 -2.26 17.08 7.80
N PRO A 36 -2.40 17.69 6.61
CA PRO A 36 -3.60 18.42 6.23
C PRO A 36 -4.84 17.49 6.28
N ILE A 37 -5.84 17.90 7.07
CA ILE A 37 -7.12 17.17 7.20
C ILE A 37 -8.25 18.16 7.02
N GLU A 38 -9.11 17.89 6.04
CA GLU A 38 -10.32 18.65 5.74
C GLU A 38 -11.56 17.75 5.85
N GLY A 39 -12.63 18.27 6.47
CA GLY A 39 -13.91 17.57 6.60
C GLY A 39 -15.00 18.25 5.80
N LEU A 40 -15.84 17.47 5.15
CA LEU A 40 -17.02 17.93 4.41
C LEU A 40 -18.22 17.10 4.82
N LEU A 41 -19.37 17.77 4.98
CA LEU A 41 -20.65 17.10 5.23
C LEU A 41 -21.58 17.32 4.04
N ILE A 42 -22.07 16.22 3.45
CA ILE A 42 -22.90 16.27 2.24
C ILE A 42 -24.15 17.14 2.46
N GLN A 43 -24.76 17.06 3.65
CA GLN A 43 -25.94 17.84 3.98
C GLN A 43 -25.65 19.35 4.09
N GLU A 44 -24.44 19.74 4.48
CA GLU A 44 -24.04 21.15 4.61
C GLU A 44 -23.57 21.75 3.28
N GLU A 45 -23.07 20.91 2.37
CA GLU A 45 -22.51 21.36 1.08
C GLU A 45 -23.57 21.38 -0.05
N GLY A 46 -24.84 21.30 0.27
CA GLY A 46 -25.93 21.32 -0.69
C GLY A 46 -26.10 20.03 -1.50
N GLY A 47 -25.63 18.91 -0.97
CA GLY A 47 -25.75 17.57 -1.57
C GLY A 47 -24.47 17.08 -2.24
N THR A 48 -24.57 15.91 -2.87
CA THR A 48 -23.42 15.17 -3.41
C THR A 48 -22.62 15.96 -4.45
N ILE A 49 -23.30 16.66 -5.37
CA ILE A 49 -22.62 17.39 -6.47
C ILE A 49 -21.76 18.52 -5.89
N GLY A 50 -22.31 19.31 -4.96
CA GLY A 50 -21.59 20.39 -4.28
C GLY A 50 -20.39 19.86 -3.49
N THR A 51 -20.60 18.79 -2.72
CA THR A 51 -19.54 18.13 -1.94
C THR A 51 -18.40 17.63 -2.84
N VAL A 52 -18.71 16.96 -3.95
CA VAL A 52 -17.68 16.46 -4.88
C VAL A 52 -16.90 17.61 -5.51
N ALA A 53 -17.57 18.70 -5.90
CA ALA A 53 -16.89 19.87 -6.46
C ALA A 53 -15.91 20.49 -5.47
N LYS A 54 -16.32 20.64 -4.21
CA LYS A 54 -15.49 21.19 -3.12
C LYS A 54 -14.34 20.24 -2.75
N ALA A 55 -14.63 18.94 -2.62
CA ALA A 55 -13.64 17.90 -2.34
C ALA A 55 -12.54 17.86 -3.42
N LYS A 56 -12.92 17.91 -4.70
CA LYS A 56 -11.96 17.97 -5.83
C LYS A 56 -11.05 19.20 -5.74
N LYS A 57 -11.59 20.37 -5.37
CA LYS A 57 -10.79 21.59 -5.22
C LYS A 57 -9.77 21.45 -4.09
N ILE A 58 -10.18 20.86 -2.95
CA ILE A 58 -9.29 20.61 -1.81
C ILE A 58 -8.23 19.58 -2.17
N ALA A 59 -8.64 18.45 -2.72
CA ALA A 59 -7.72 17.38 -3.11
C ALA A 59 -6.70 17.86 -4.15
N ARG A 60 -7.11 18.66 -5.14
CA ARG A 60 -6.20 19.26 -6.12
C ARG A 60 -5.13 20.13 -5.47
N ARG A 61 -5.49 20.95 -4.48
CA ARG A 61 -4.54 21.77 -3.72
C ARG A 61 -3.53 20.85 -3.00
N MET A 62 -4.01 19.83 -2.27
CA MET A 62 -3.16 18.89 -1.56
C MET A 62 -2.22 18.13 -2.50
N VAL A 63 -2.69 17.73 -3.70
CA VAL A 63 -1.84 17.07 -4.71
C VAL A 63 -0.74 17.99 -5.22
N ILE A 64 -1.04 19.28 -5.46
CA ILE A 64 -0.03 20.26 -5.86
C ILE A 64 1.02 20.43 -4.77
N GLU A 65 0.60 20.56 -3.52
CA GLU A 65 1.50 20.68 -2.36
C GLU A 65 2.33 19.41 -2.18
N ALA A 66 1.72 18.23 -2.27
CA ALA A 66 2.42 16.94 -2.22
C ALA A 66 3.46 16.79 -3.34
N SER A 67 3.17 17.30 -4.55
CA SER A 67 4.11 17.25 -5.66
C SER A 67 5.39 18.08 -5.45
N MET A 68 5.38 19.01 -4.50
CA MET A 68 6.55 19.81 -4.11
C MET A 68 7.41 19.12 -3.06
N CYS A 69 6.92 18.05 -2.42
CA CYS A 69 7.72 17.27 -1.49
C CYS A 69 8.95 16.67 -2.19
N ARG A 70 10.06 16.65 -1.47
CA ARG A 70 11.31 16.03 -1.94
C ARG A 70 11.59 14.77 -1.14
N ARG A 71 12.21 13.79 -1.78
CA ARG A 71 12.71 12.60 -1.09
C ARG A 71 13.95 13.01 -0.30
N GLU A 72 14.07 12.46 0.89
CA GLU A 72 15.20 12.63 1.79
C GLU A 72 15.82 11.25 2.07
N GLU A 73 17.12 11.22 2.33
CA GLU A 73 17.77 10.01 2.79
C GLU A 73 17.26 9.67 4.20
N CYS A 74 16.89 8.42 4.41
CA CYS A 74 16.45 7.91 5.70
C CYS A 74 17.13 6.57 6.00
N ASP A 75 17.22 6.23 7.28
CA ASP A 75 17.76 4.95 7.70
C ASP A 75 16.75 3.83 7.40
N ILE A 76 17.27 2.63 7.06
CA ILE A 76 16.42 1.47 6.75
C ILE A 76 15.59 1.03 7.96
N SER A 77 16.00 1.38 9.18
CA SER A 77 15.22 1.13 10.39
C SER A 77 13.88 1.89 10.45
N GLU A 78 13.71 2.91 9.62
CA GLU A 78 12.45 3.63 9.48
C GLU A 78 11.48 2.95 8.50
N LEU A 79 11.96 1.94 7.76
CA LEU A 79 11.14 1.20 6.82
C LEU A 79 10.18 0.26 7.54
N MET A 80 8.89 0.35 7.20
CA MET A 80 7.93 -0.69 7.51
C MET A 80 7.45 -1.40 6.26
N LEU A 81 7.70 -2.69 6.24
CA LEU A 81 7.28 -3.60 5.20
C LEU A 81 5.96 -4.28 5.59
N GLY A 82 4.93 -4.13 4.76
CA GLY A 82 3.73 -4.97 4.83
C GLY A 82 3.95 -6.25 4.05
N ILE A 83 3.57 -7.38 4.62
CA ILE A 83 3.58 -8.67 3.93
C ILE A 83 2.15 -9.16 3.81
N GLU A 84 1.76 -9.54 2.62
CA GLU A 84 0.45 -10.11 2.33
C GLU A 84 0.58 -11.34 1.42
N CYS A 85 -0.32 -12.29 1.57
CA CYS A 85 -0.38 -13.50 0.76
C CYS A 85 -1.79 -13.69 0.20
N GLY A 86 -1.88 -13.92 -1.11
CA GLY A 86 -3.15 -14.22 -1.77
C GLY A 86 -2.97 -15.18 -2.94
N GLY A 87 -3.92 -16.10 -3.12
CA GLY A 87 -3.85 -17.12 -4.16
C GLY A 87 -2.66 -18.04 -3.99
N SER A 88 -2.37 -18.47 -2.76
CA SER A 88 -1.22 -19.30 -2.41
C SER A 88 -1.28 -20.68 -3.06
N ASP A 89 -0.11 -21.23 -3.35
CA ASP A 89 0.10 -22.61 -3.78
C ASP A 89 1.33 -23.21 -3.05
N ALA A 90 1.76 -24.41 -3.43
CA ALA A 90 2.90 -25.08 -2.78
C ALA A 90 4.20 -24.24 -2.88
N THR A 91 4.40 -23.50 -3.98
CA THR A 91 5.60 -22.68 -4.18
C THR A 91 5.64 -21.49 -3.23
N SER A 92 4.47 -20.98 -2.83
CA SER A 92 4.38 -19.92 -1.83
C SER A 92 4.94 -20.38 -0.48
N GLY A 93 4.60 -21.59 -0.05
CA GLY A 93 5.09 -22.15 1.21
C GLY A 93 6.56 -22.56 1.18
N LEU A 94 7.04 -23.05 0.05
CA LEU A 94 8.42 -23.55 -0.09
C LEU A 94 9.45 -22.44 -0.33
N VAL A 95 9.07 -21.35 -0.97
CA VAL A 95 10.00 -20.30 -1.40
C VAL A 95 9.56 -18.91 -0.96
N SER A 96 8.40 -18.41 -1.45
CA SER A 96 8.05 -17.00 -1.26
C SER A 96 7.93 -16.61 0.22
N ASN A 97 7.27 -17.44 1.03
CA ASN A 97 7.11 -17.16 2.46
C ASN A 97 8.43 -17.28 3.24
N PRO A 98 9.27 -18.33 3.06
CA PRO A 98 10.61 -18.37 3.66
C PRO A 98 11.49 -17.18 3.29
N VAL A 99 11.54 -16.78 2.02
CA VAL A 99 12.30 -15.59 1.59
C VAL A 99 11.79 -14.34 2.30
N MET A 100 10.47 -14.17 2.40
CA MET A 100 9.90 -13.03 3.13
C MET A 100 10.18 -13.10 4.64
N GLY A 101 10.31 -14.29 5.23
CA GLY A 101 10.78 -14.48 6.60
C GLY A 101 12.19 -13.93 6.80
N ILE A 102 13.13 -14.29 5.93
CA ILE A 102 14.52 -13.79 5.95
C ILE A 102 14.55 -12.26 5.81
N ILE A 103 13.72 -11.69 4.93
CA ILE A 103 13.63 -10.24 4.74
C ILE A 103 13.05 -9.58 6.00
N SER A 104 11.99 -10.14 6.58
CA SER A 104 11.39 -9.62 7.81
C SER A 104 12.38 -9.57 8.97
N ASP A 105 13.23 -10.59 9.12
CA ASP A 105 14.28 -10.62 10.15
C ASP A 105 15.32 -9.50 9.94
N ARG A 106 15.49 -9.04 8.71
CA ARG A 106 16.40 -7.93 8.35
C ARG A 106 15.78 -6.55 8.50
N ILE A 107 14.43 -6.45 8.53
CA ILE A 107 13.68 -5.19 8.56
C ILE A 107 12.70 -5.25 9.74
N ILE A 108 13.05 -4.67 10.86
CA ILE A 108 12.17 -4.59 12.04
C ILE A 108 11.85 -3.13 12.30
N ALA A 109 10.62 -2.68 12.07
CA ALA A 109 9.89 -1.60 12.76
C ALA A 109 8.74 -0.93 11.96
N ALA A 110 8.09 0.03 12.48
CA ALA A 110 6.76 0.55 12.51
C ALA A 110 6.29 1.50 11.35
N GLY A 111 5.19 1.21 10.61
CA GLY A 111 4.46 2.06 9.61
C GLY A 111 4.68 1.67 8.13
N CYS A 112 3.82 0.81 7.55
CA CYS A 112 4.02 0.23 6.22
C CYS A 112 4.15 1.25 5.08
N GLN A 113 5.32 1.39 4.49
CA GLN A 113 5.58 2.19 3.30
C GLN A 113 5.54 1.38 2.00
N LEU A 114 5.75 0.07 2.07
CA LEU A 114 5.72 -0.87 0.97
C LEU A 114 5.01 -2.15 1.39
N ILE A 115 4.21 -2.73 0.50
CA ILE A 115 3.59 -4.04 0.68
C ILE A 115 4.26 -5.02 -0.28
N VAL A 116 4.81 -6.12 0.25
CA VAL A 116 5.21 -7.26 -0.58
C VAL A 116 4.12 -8.31 -0.54
N PHE A 117 3.54 -8.54 -1.72
CA PHE A 117 2.42 -9.45 -1.91
C PHE A 117 2.91 -10.76 -2.51
N THR A 118 2.95 -11.83 -1.71
CA THR A 118 3.32 -13.15 -2.19
C THR A 118 2.11 -13.85 -2.83
N THR A 119 2.27 -14.42 -4.01
CA THR A 119 1.20 -15.14 -4.68
C THR A 119 1.69 -16.35 -5.48
N GLY A 120 0.94 -17.45 -5.45
CA GLY A 120 1.21 -18.60 -6.31
C GLY A 120 0.40 -18.54 -7.62
N ARG A 121 -0.77 -17.90 -7.62
CA ARG A 121 -1.71 -17.90 -8.76
C ARG A 121 -1.84 -16.54 -9.45
N GLY A 122 -1.18 -15.54 -8.92
CA GLY A 122 -1.27 -14.16 -9.38
C GLY A 122 -2.42 -13.40 -8.74
N ASN A 123 -2.29 -12.07 -8.74
CA ASN A 123 -3.30 -11.15 -8.24
C ASN A 123 -3.15 -9.79 -8.93
N ALA A 124 -4.28 -9.13 -9.18
CA ALA A 124 -4.33 -7.79 -9.79
C ALA A 124 -4.53 -6.66 -8.75
N ILE A 125 -4.53 -6.96 -7.45
CA ILE A 125 -4.77 -5.98 -6.40
C ILE A 125 -3.58 -5.02 -6.28
N GLY A 126 -3.87 -3.74 -6.14
CA GLY A 126 -2.94 -2.69 -5.74
C GLY A 126 -3.39 -2.05 -4.43
N SER A 127 -2.71 -1.00 -3.99
CA SER A 127 -3.11 -0.21 -2.83
C SER A 127 -3.05 1.28 -3.16
N ALA A 128 -4.00 2.03 -2.59
CA ALA A 128 -4.05 3.48 -2.75
C ALA A 128 -3.05 4.24 -1.84
N VAL A 129 -2.44 3.56 -0.87
CA VAL A 129 -1.64 4.20 0.19
C VAL A 129 -0.21 3.71 0.30
N ALA A 130 0.13 2.60 -0.37
CA ALA A 130 1.50 2.08 -0.40
C ALA A 130 1.74 1.34 -1.72
N PRO A 131 2.96 1.38 -2.30
CA PRO A 131 3.34 0.52 -3.41
C PRO A 131 3.10 -0.95 -3.06
N VAL A 132 2.63 -1.74 -4.02
CA VAL A 132 2.44 -3.20 -3.86
C VAL A 132 3.35 -3.92 -4.83
N MET A 133 4.43 -4.48 -4.31
CA MET A 133 5.36 -5.33 -5.06
C MET A 133 4.88 -6.78 -5.02
N LYS A 134 4.53 -7.33 -6.17
CA LYS A 134 4.04 -8.71 -6.28
C LYS A 134 5.16 -9.67 -6.63
N VAL A 135 5.28 -10.72 -5.84
CA VAL A 135 6.32 -11.73 -6.02
C VAL A 135 5.72 -13.13 -6.12
N THR A 136 6.28 -13.97 -6.94
CA THR A 136 5.84 -15.35 -7.09
C THR A 136 7.03 -16.29 -7.27
N ALA A 137 6.93 -17.51 -6.71
CA ALA A 137 7.86 -18.58 -6.98
C ALA A 137 7.29 -19.61 -7.99
N ASN A 138 6.11 -19.34 -8.54
CA ASN A 138 5.50 -20.13 -9.59
C ASN A 138 5.89 -19.53 -10.95
N GLY A 139 6.85 -20.16 -11.65
CA GLY A 139 7.33 -19.69 -12.95
C GLY A 139 6.25 -19.65 -14.03
N ASP A 140 5.23 -20.51 -13.97
CA ASP A 140 4.08 -20.42 -14.89
C ASP A 140 3.25 -19.17 -14.65
N THR A 141 3.05 -18.80 -13.39
CA THR A 141 2.35 -17.57 -13.02
C THR A 141 3.16 -16.35 -13.44
N ALA A 142 4.47 -16.34 -13.20
CA ALA A 142 5.35 -15.24 -13.62
C ALA A 142 5.28 -15.01 -15.14
N ARG A 143 5.34 -16.10 -15.92
CA ARG A 143 5.25 -16.04 -17.39
C ARG A 143 3.89 -15.57 -17.90
N LYS A 144 2.78 -16.05 -17.30
CA LYS A 144 1.41 -15.72 -17.74
C LYS A 144 0.96 -14.34 -17.31
N LEU A 145 1.51 -13.82 -16.22
CA LEU A 145 1.12 -12.54 -15.62
C LEU A 145 2.33 -11.60 -15.49
N SER A 146 3.20 -11.60 -16.49
CA SER A 146 4.44 -10.81 -16.51
C SER A 146 4.21 -9.31 -16.26
N ASP A 147 3.05 -8.79 -16.68
CA ASP A 147 2.68 -7.39 -16.48
C ASP A 147 2.26 -7.08 -15.03
N ASN A 148 1.95 -8.12 -14.23
CA ASN A 148 1.45 -7.97 -12.86
C ASN A 148 2.46 -8.42 -11.80
N ILE A 149 3.47 -9.20 -12.16
CA ILE A 149 4.48 -9.74 -11.25
C ILE A 149 5.73 -8.86 -11.33
N ASP A 150 6.19 -8.40 -10.18
CA ASP A 150 7.39 -7.57 -10.06
C ASP A 150 8.66 -8.40 -9.93
N LEU A 151 8.59 -9.57 -9.29
CA LEU A 151 9.72 -10.47 -9.09
C LEU A 151 9.33 -11.93 -9.23
N ASP A 152 10.02 -12.62 -10.13
CA ASP A 152 9.98 -14.08 -10.28
C ASP A 152 11.05 -14.73 -9.40
N MET A 153 10.62 -15.54 -8.44
CA MET A 153 11.47 -16.30 -7.53
C MET A 153 11.58 -17.77 -7.92
N SER A 154 11.08 -18.18 -9.09
CA SER A 154 11.05 -19.60 -9.51
C SER A 154 12.45 -20.21 -9.65
N ALA A 155 13.49 -19.40 -9.87
CA ALA A 155 14.88 -19.83 -9.94
C ALA A 155 15.35 -20.59 -8.68
N VAL A 156 14.72 -20.37 -7.53
CA VAL A 156 15.00 -21.18 -6.31
C VAL A 156 14.64 -22.65 -6.53
N LEU A 157 13.50 -22.93 -7.19
CA LEU A 157 13.02 -24.28 -7.45
C LEU A 157 13.56 -24.85 -8.77
N GLU A 158 13.70 -24.02 -9.79
CA GLU A 158 14.02 -24.45 -11.16
C GLU A 158 15.55 -24.53 -11.38
N GLU A 159 16.32 -23.65 -10.73
CA GLU A 159 17.76 -23.50 -10.95
C GLU A 159 18.61 -23.75 -9.69
N GLY A 160 17.96 -23.99 -8.54
CA GLY A 160 18.66 -24.27 -7.28
C GLY A 160 19.29 -23.04 -6.62
N VAL A 161 18.82 -21.84 -6.94
CA VAL A 161 19.24 -20.61 -6.26
C VAL A 161 18.90 -20.71 -4.77
N SER A 162 19.83 -20.35 -3.89
CA SER A 162 19.58 -20.40 -2.44
C SER A 162 18.55 -19.35 -1.99
N LEU A 163 17.85 -19.64 -0.88
CA LEU A 163 16.89 -18.71 -0.30
C LEU A 163 17.55 -17.38 0.10
N ASP A 164 18.79 -17.43 0.62
CA ASP A 164 19.54 -16.22 0.98
C ASP A 164 19.88 -15.36 -0.24
N ALA A 165 20.33 -15.98 -1.32
CA ALA A 165 20.61 -15.26 -2.57
C ALA A 165 19.33 -14.63 -3.15
N MET A 166 18.19 -15.34 -3.08
CA MET A 166 16.90 -14.80 -3.52
C MET A 166 16.44 -13.68 -2.58
N ALA A 167 16.73 -13.77 -1.29
CA ALA A 167 16.45 -12.69 -0.34
C ALA A 167 17.27 -11.42 -0.65
N ASP A 168 18.53 -11.56 -1.06
CA ASP A 168 19.37 -10.42 -1.47
C ASP A 168 18.80 -9.73 -2.72
N ILE A 169 18.37 -10.51 -3.73
CA ILE A 169 17.72 -9.99 -4.94
C ILE A 169 16.42 -9.26 -4.57
N THR A 170 15.62 -9.86 -3.70
CA THR A 170 14.34 -9.26 -3.26
C THR A 170 14.57 -7.98 -2.47
N MET A 171 15.57 -7.95 -1.60
CA MET A 171 15.94 -6.76 -0.84
C MET A 171 16.37 -5.62 -1.78
N GLN A 172 17.18 -5.92 -2.80
CA GLN A 172 17.58 -4.91 -3.79
C GLN A 172 16.37 -4.34 -4.51
N GLN A 173 15.40 -5.18 -4.90
CA GLN A 173 14.17 -4.74 -5.55
C GLN A 173 13.30 -3.87 -4.63
N ILE A 174 13.25 -4.19 -3.34
CA ILE A 174 12.59 -3.36 -2.32
C ILE A 174 13.23 -1.97 -2.27
N LEU A 175 14.56 -1.90 -2.19
CA LEU A 175 15.31 -0.64 -2.14
C LEU A 175 15.11 0.19 -3.41
N ASP A 176 15.12 -0.45 -4.58
CA ASP A 176 14.85 0.21 -5.86
C ASP A 176 13.44 0.82 -5.89
N THR A 177 12.44 0.08 -5.40
CA THR A 177 11.05 0.54 -5.32
C THR A 177 10.92 1.74 -4.37
N LEU A 178 11.54 1.66 -3.21
CA LEU A 178 11.58 2.78 -2.24
C LEU A 178 12.33 3.99 -2.82
N SER A 179 13.31 3.77 -3.67
CA SER A 179 14.05 4.82 -4.38
C SER A 179 13.30 5.41 -5.57
N GLY A 180 12.09 4.91 -5.88
CA GLY A 180 11.18 5.50 -6.86
C GLY A 180 10.93 4.66 -8.11
N ARG A 181 11.41 3.42 -8.19
CA ARG A 181 10.98 2.48 -9.23
C ARG A 181 9.51 2.15 -9.01
N LEU A 182 8.70 2.32 -10.03
CA LEU A 182 7.29 1.96 -9.97
C LEU A 182 7.12 0.44 -9.91
N THR A 183 6.19 -0.02 -9.09
CA THR A 183 5.71 -1.41 -9.13
C THR A 183 4.79 -1.62 -10.32
N SER A 184 4.59 -2.87 -10.73
CA SER A 184 3.64 -3.25 -11.76
C SER A 184 2.22 -2.77 -11.43
N ALA A 185 1.83 -2.84 -10.16
CA ALA A 185 0.54 -2.34 -9.69
C ALA A 185 0.36 -0.83 -9.91
N GLU A 186 1.40 -0.04 -9.64
CA GLU A 186 1.38 1.41 -9.87
C GLU A 186 1.40 1.74 -11.36
N ALA A 187 2.25 1.08 -12.17
CA ALA A 187 2.32 1.27 -13.60
C ALA A 187 1.00 0.96 -14.31
N LEU A 188 0.30 -0.08 -13.87
CA LEU A 188 -1.03 -0.47 -14.36
C LEU A 188 -2.17 0.33 -13.70
N LYS A 189 -1.86 1.24 -12.77
CA LYS A 189 -2.84 2.04 -12.02
C LYS A 189 -3.87 1.19 -11.27
N LEU A 190 -3.44 0.05 -10.75
CA LEU A 190 -4.25 -0.81 -9.88
C LEU A 190 -4.32 -0.19 -8.48
N GLY A 191 -5.48 -0.29 -7.82
CA GLY A 191 -5.65 0.26 -6.45
C GLY A 191 -6.34 1.61 -6.36
N TYR A 192 -6.66 2.26 -7.50
CA TYR A 192 -7.45 3.50 -7.48
C TYR A 192 -8.93 3.30 -7.17
N SER A 193 -9.43 2.09 -7.14
CA SER A 193 -10.85 1.78 -7.05
C SER A 193 -11.33 1.20 -5.73
N GLU A 194 -10.46 0.63 -4.87
CA GLU A 194 -10.94 -0.09 -3.69
C GLU A 194 -9.96 -0.09 -2.52
N ALA A 195 -10.06 0.93 -1.67
CA ALA A 195 -9.66 0.76 -0.27
C ALA A 195 -10.94 0.65 0.58
N VAL A 196 -11.50 -0.55 0.68
CA VAL A 196 -12.58 -0.82 1.62
C VAL A 196 -11.98 -1.09 2.98
N ILE A 197 -12.11 -0.14 3.91
CA ILE A 197 -11.83 -0.37 5.31
C ILE A 197 -13.16 -0.74 5.97
N SER A 198 -13.34 -2.02 6.24
CA SER A 198 -14.34 -2.44 7.21
C SER A 198 -13.72 -2.38 8.59
N ARG A 199 -14.09 -1.41 9.40
CA ARG A 199 -13.95 -1.56 10.85
C ARG A 199 -15.02 -2.56 11.25
N ALA A 200 -14.66 -3.73 11.76
CA ALA A 200 -15.61 -4.61 12.39
C ALA A 200 -16.31 -3.79 13.49
N CYS A 201 -17.61 -3.64 13.35
CA CYS A 201 -18.43 -2.99 14.37
C CYS A 201 -18.51 -4.00 15.51
N GLU A 202 -17.88 -3.71 16.67
CA GLU A 202 -17.98 -4.55 17.86
C GLU A 202 -19.36 -4.47 18.54
N TYR A 203 -20.30 -3.78 17.92
CA TYR A 203 -21.67 -3.64 18.45
C TYR A 203 -22.67 -3.76 17.28
N CYS A 204 -23.04 -4.99 16.96
CA CYS A 204 -24.34 -5.36 16.41
C CYS A 204 -24.97 -6.40 17.32
#